data_76cdef6842d1ec3d05dd5bad92f791a3
#
_entry.id   76cdef6842d1ec3d05dd5bad92f791a3
#
_cell.length_a   1.000
_cell.length_b   1.000
_cell.length_c   1.000
_cell.angle_alpha   90.00
_cell.angle_beta   90.00
_cell.angle_gamma   90.00
#
_symmetry.space_group_name_H-M   'P 1'
#
loop_
_entity.id
_entity.type
_entity.pdbx_description
1 polymer ?
#
loop_
_entity_poly.entity_id
_entity_poly.type
_entity_poly.pdbx_seq_one_letter_code
_entity_poly.pdbx_strand_id
1 'polypeptide(L)'
;DPGGTGDFTVGEEVVGDEFLAKATSTITGDAVSGITITDGGAHYKVATPPTVTITGGGGSGATGTATVSSSGIVNGITISSGGSGYTSAPTVTIDYSPKDNRAEVKSWDSTTRSLQVINRTGTFTTAEIITGLTSGARWSPETFDTLNNVNSSYDQNREIEDDADNIVDWTEGNPFG
;
A
#
# COMPACT_ATOMS: atom_id res chain seq x y z
N ASP A 1 15.18 -3.04 14.45
CA ASP A 1 14.39 -1.89 14.92
C ASP A 1 13.45 -1.50 13.77
N PRO A 2 12.14 -1.63 13.91
CA PRO A 2 11.21 -1.23 12.86
C PRO A 2 11.39 0.27 12.62
N GLY A 3 12.03 0.59 11.49
CA GLY A 3 12.32 1.96 11.12
C GLY A 3 11.06 2.63 10.62
N GLY A 4 10.74 3.78 11.21
CA GLY A 4 9.66 4.62 10.70
C GLY A 4 9.95 6.09 11.00
N THR A 5 9.20 6.96 10.35
CA THR A 5 9.32 8.41 10.49
C THR A 5 7.95 9.07 10.45
N GLY A 6 7.81 10.15 11.22
CA GLY A 6 6.60 10.97 11.26
C GLY A 6 5.50 10.37 12.14
N ASP A 7 4.49 11.17 12.38
CA ASP A 7 3.31 10.82 13.17
C ASP A 7 2.07 10.78 12.26
N PHE A 8 1.26 9.74 12.41
CA PHE A 8 0.00 9.65 11.70
C PHE A 8 -1.02 10.64 12.25
N THR A 9 -1.86 11.14 11.37
CA THR A 9 -2.96 12.04 11.74
C THR A 9 -4.26 11.26 11.84
N VAL A 10 -5.00 11.43 12.92
CA VAL A 10 -6.32 10.80 13.12
C VAL A 10 -7.27 11.21 11.99
N GLY A 11 -7.98 10.24 11.42
CA GLY A 11 -8.89 10.43 10.30
C GLY A 11 -8.22 10.43 8.91
N GLU A 12 -6.87 10.33 8.83
CA GLU A 12 -6.24 10.20 7.52
C GLU A 12 -6.36 8.77 6.98
N GLU A 13 -6.35 8.67 5.66
CA GLU A 13 -6.21 7.37 4.98
C GLU A 13 -4.75 6.91 5.05
N VAL A 14 -4.56 5.65 5.40
CA VAL A 14 -3.27 4.96 5.32
C VAL A 14 -3.34 3.87 4.28
N VAL A 15 -2.22 3.66 3.59
CA VAL A 15 -2.03 2.60 2.61
C VAL A 15 -0.84 1.76 2.99
N GLY A 16 -0.92 0.46 2.71
CA GLY A 16 0.27 -0.38 2.73
C GLY A 16 1.15 0.04 1.56
N ASP A 17 2.31 0.59 1.86
CA ASP A 17 3.26 0.99 0.83
C ASP A 17 3.85 -0.26 0.20
N GLU A 18 3.72 -0.34 -1.07
CA GLU A 18 4.19 -1.46 -1.83
C GLU A 18 5.65 -1.26 -2.15
N PHE A 19 6.37 -2.34 -2.14
CA PHE A 19 7.66 -2.38 -2.81
C PHE A 19 7.39 -2.25 -4.31
N LEU A 20 7.25 -1.01 -4.79
CA LEU A 20 7.05 -0.73 -6.21
C LEU A 20 8.26 -1.21 -7.00
N ALA A 21 8.00 -1.94 -8.06
CA ALA A 21 9.04 -2.30 -8.99
C ALA A 21 9.62 -1.05 -9.65
N LYS A 22 10.93 -1.05 -9.82
CA LYS A 22 11.68 0.02 -10.47
C LYS A 22 12.42 -0.52 -11.66
N ALA A 23 12.48 0.28 -12.72
CA ALA A 23 13.19 -0.06 -13.93
C ALA A 23 13.86 1.15 -14.56
N THR A 24 14.91 0.88 -15.33
CA THR A 24 15.57 1.86 -16.18
C THR A 24 15.41 1.47 -17.64
N SER A 25 15.33 2.47 -18.51
CA SER A 25 15.28 2.25 -19.96
C SER A 25 16.61 2.58 -20.61
N THR A 26 16.85 1.98 -21.77
CA THR A 26 17.94 2.31 -22.69
C THR A 26 17.38 2.60 -24.07
N ILE A 27 18.01 3.49 -24.80
CA ILE A 27 17.65 3.81 -26.19
C ILE A 27 18.79 3.42 -27.15
N THR A 28 18.41 3.06 -28.36
CA THR A 28 19.33 2.89 -29.50
C THR A 28 18.75 3.63 -30.67
N GLY A 29 19.53 4.59 -31.19
CA GLY A 29 18.98 5.57 -32.12
C GLY A 29 17.99 6.48 -31.43
N ASP A 30 16.77 6.51 -31.93
CA ASP A 30 15.65 7.29 -31.40
C ASP A 30 14.52 6.46 -30.79
N ALA A 31 14.79 5.18 -30.53
CA ALA A 31 13.80 4.24 -29.97
C ALA A 31 14.27 3.60 -28.66
N VAL A 32 13.34 3.22 -27.79
CA VAL A 32 13.61 2.42 -26.58
C VAL A 32 13.98 1.01 -27.01
N SER A 33 15.20 0.58 -26.66
CA SER A 33 15.76 -0.71 -27.05
C SER A 33 15.86 -1.71 -25.91
N GLY A 34 15.79 -1.24 -24.65
CA GLY A 34 15.85 -2.13 -23.48
C GLY A 34 15.21 -1.49 -22.27
N ILE A 35 14.68 -2.35 -21.40
CA ILE A 35 14.21 -1.99 -20.05
C ILE A 35 14.79 -3.00 -19.09
N THR A 36 15.49 -2.51 -18.07
CA THR A 36 16.12 -3.33 -17.03
C THR A 36 15.43 -3.09 -15.71
N ILE A 37 14.95 -4.16 -15.07
CA ILE A 37 14.40 -4.11 -13.70
C ILE A 37 15.57 -3.88 -12.74
N THR A 38 15.49 -2.81 -11.95
CA THR A 38 16.45 -2.49 -10.89
C THR A 38 15.98 -2.92 -9.53
N ASP A 39 14.65 -3.00 -9.35
CA ASP A 39 13.97 -3.53 -8.18
C ASP A 39 12.68 -4.20 -8.67
N GLY A 40 12.49 -5.45 -8.34
CA GLY A 40 11.31 -6.21 -8.78
C GLY A 40 10.05 -5.94 -7.98
N GLY A 41 10.17 -5.18 -6.88
CA GLY A 41 9.05 -4.95 -5.97
C GLY A 41 8.51 -6.24 -5.36
N ALA A 42 7.29 -6.19 -4.85
CA ALA A 42 6.62 -7.35 -4.27
C ALA A 42 5.09 -7.27 -4.44
N HIS A 43 4.42 -8.40 -4.20
CA HIS A 43 2.95 -8.54 -4.15
C HIS A 43 2.21 -8.36 -5.49
N TYR A 44 2.91 -8.30 -6.60
CA TYR A 44 2.29 -8.29 -7.92
C TYR A 44 1.61 -9.63 -8.23
N LYS A 45 0.52 -9.59 -8.99
CA LYS A 45 -0.22 -10.79 -9.37
C LYS A 45 0.15 -11.23 -10.79
N VAL A 46 0.48 -12.51 -10.95
CA VAL A 46 0.77 -13.10 -12.27
C VAL A 46 -0.41 -12.97 -13.23
N ALA A 47 -1.64 -13.15 -12.71
CA ALA A 47 -2.86 -13.09 -13.52
C ALA A 47 -3.22 -11.68 -13.99
N THR A 48 -2.75 -10.65 -13.29
CA THR A 48 -2.99 -9.24 -13.59
C THR A 48 -1.69 -8.46 -13.44
N PRO A 49 -0.75 -8.58 -14.41
CA PRO A 49 0.51 -7.85 -14.36
C PRO A 49 0.29 -6.34 -14.31
N PRO A 50 1.22 -5.59 -13.68
CA PRO A 50 1.10 -4.14 -13.61
C PRO A 50 1.21 -3.47 -14.97
N THR A 51 0.57 -2.31 -15.10
CA THR A 51 0.73 -1.45 -16.28
C THR A 51 2.12 -0.85 -16.28
N VAL A 52 2.73 -0.81 -17.45
CA VAL A 52 4.05 -0.15 -17.66
C VAL A 52 3.82 1.12 -18.47
N THR A 53 4.18 2.26 -17.88
CA THR A 53 4.09 3.58 -18.51
C THR A 53 5.48 4.09 -18.80
N ILE A 54 5.72 4.51 -20.05
CA ILE A 54 7.01 5.02 -20.52
C ILE A 54 6.82 6.46 -20.95
N THR A 55 7.46 7.41 -20.25
CA THR A 55 7.26 8.85 -20.45
C THR A 55 8.56 9.65 -20.46
N GLY A 56 8.53 10.82 -21.10
CA GLY A 56 9.70 11.69 -21.17
C GLY A 56 10.68 11.28 -22.26
N GLY A 57 11.94 11.68 -22.14
CA GLY A 57 12.99 11.37 -23.11
C GLY A 57 12.87 12.05 -24.48
N GLY A 58 11.87 12.92 -24.70
CA GLY A 58 11.64 13.66 -25.94
C GLY A 58 10.88 12.91 -27.03
N GLY A 59 10.69 11.59 -26.84
CA GLY A 59 9.98 10.71 -27.79
C GLY A 59 8.59 10.28 -27.31
N SER A 60 7.97 9.40 -28.08
CA SER A 60 6.66 8.82 -27.74
C SER A 60 6.45 7.45 -28.38
N GLY A 61 5.37 6.76 -27.96
CA GLY A 61 4.91 5.50 -28.56
C GLY A 61 5.67 4.25 -28.09
N ALA A 62 6.60 4.37 -27.14
CA ALA A 62 7.16 3.17 -26.49
C ALA A 62 6.13 2.51 -25.58
N THR A 63 6.01 1.20 -25.69
CA THR A 63 5.10 0.38 -24.88
C THR A 63 5.80 -0.90 -24.45
N GLY A 64 5.42 -1.41 -23.28
CA GLY A 64 5.95 -2.66 -22.76
C GLY A 64 4.95 -3.37 -21.84
N THR A 65 5.17 -4.66 -21.65
CA THR A 65 4.36 -5.52 -20.78
C THR A 65 5.24 -6.12 -19.71
N ALA A 66 4.83 -5.98 -18.46
CA ALA A 66 5.53 -6.56 -17.32
C ALA A 66 5.30 -8.07 -17.24
N THR A 67 6.32 -8.79 -16.82
CA THR A 67 6.25 -10.20 -16.45
C THR A 67 6.42 -10.32 -14.95
N VAL A 68 5.54 -11.09 -14.30
CA VAL A 68 5.52 -11.29 -12.85
C VAL A 68 5.84 -12.75 -12.54
N SER A 69 6.74 -13.00 -11.61
CA SER A 69 7.07 -14.33 -11.12
C SER A 69 5.97 -14.89 -10.22
N SER A 70 5.96 -16.20 -9.98
CA SER A 70 5.05 -16.86 -9.03
C SER A 70 5.18 -16.35 -7.59
N SER A 71 6.31 -15.72 -7.25
CA SER A 71 6.55 -15.08 -5.95
C SER A 71 6.05 -13.62 -5.89
N GLY A 72 5.36 -13.13 -6.93
CA GLY A 72 4.81 -11.78 -6.95
C GLY A 72 5.83 -10.66 -7.19
N ILE A 73 6.93 -10.96 -7.88
CA ILE A 73 8.00 -10.03 -8.20
C ILE A 73 8.00 -9.75 -9.70
N VAL A 74 8.10 -8.49 -10.11
CA VAL A 74 8.31 -8.14 -11.52
C VAL A 74 9.74 -8.53 -11.92
N ASN A 75 9.86 -9.50 -12.80
CA ASN A 75 11.15 -10.05 -13.21
C ASN A 75 11.58 -9.67 -14.64
N GLY A 76 10.72 -8.94 -15.36
CA GLY A 76 11.06 -8.47 -16.71
C GLY A 76 9.98 -7.55 -17.28
N ILE A 77 10.38 -6.79 -18.31
CA ILE A 77 9.48 -6.02 -19.16
C ILE A 77 9.81 -6.34 -20.61
N THR A 78 8.84 -6.87 -21.33
CA THR A 78 8.96 -7.10 -22.77
C THR A 78 8.51 -5.85 -23.50
N ILE A 79 9.39 -5.26 -24.31
CA ILE A 79 9.07 -4.09 -25.14
C ILE A 79 8.17 -4.57 -26.29
N SER A 80 6.98 -4.02 -26.39
CA SER A 80 6.05 -4.27 -27.50
C SER A 80 6.26 -3.30 -28.67
N SER A 81 6.64 -2.07 -28.35
CA SER A 81 7.03 -1.03 -29.31
C SER A 81 8.14 -0.17 -28.71
N GLY A 82 9.19 0.08 -29.44
CA GLY A 82 10.26 1.01 -29.03
C GLY A 82 9.90 2.48 -29.12
N GLY A 83 8.81 2.83 -29.82
CA GLY A 83 8.46 4.21 -30.13
C GLY A 83 9.49 4.89 -31.03
N SER A 84 9.47 6.22 -31.04
CA SER A 84 10.44 7.02 -31.81
C SER A 84 10.62 8.44 -31.25
N GLY A 85 11.67 9.12 -31.70
CA GLY A 85 11.94 10.51 -31.32
C GLY A 85 12.60 10.68 -29.97
N TYR A 86 13.04 9.62 -29.31
CA TYR A 86 13.72 9.68 -28.02
C TYR A 86 15.15 10.21 -28.19
N THR A 87 15.47 11.26 -27.46
CA THR A 87 16.81 11.88 -27.41
C THR A 87 17.55 11.53 -26.10
N SER A 88 16.83 11.03 -25.10
CA SER A 88 17.36 10.50 -23.84
C SER A 88 16.50 9.34 -23.35
N ALA A 89 17.03 8.55 -22.42
CA ALA A 89 16.29 7.44 -21.84
C ALA A 89 15.02 7.95 -21.13
N PRO A 90 13.81 7.47 -21.53
CA PRO A 90 12.58 7.85 -20.88
C PRO A 90 12.46 7.23 -19.47
N THR A 91 11.60 7.83 -18.65
CA THR A 91 11.23 7.28 -17.35
C THR A 91 10.27 6.10 -17.55
N VAL A 92 10.55 5.00 -16.87
CA VAL A 92 9.67 3.82 -16.79
C VAL A 92 8.98 3.80 -15.44
N THR A 93 7.67 3.90 -15.46
CA THR A 93 6.81 3.75 -14.28
C THR A 93 6.07 2.43 -14.38
N ILE A 94 6.18 1.61 -13.34
CA ILE A 94 5.46 0.35 -13.22
C ILE A 94 4.36 0.61 -12.20
N ASP A 95 3.13 0.75 -12.71
CA ASP A 95 1.99 0.98 -11.86
C ASP A 95 1.66 -0.28 -11.08
N TYR A 96 1.20 -0.07 -9.89
CA TYR A 96 0.63 -1.14 -9.12
C TYR A 96 -0.87 -1.23 -9.41
N SER A 97 -1.36 -2.44 -9.57
CA SER A 97 -2.80 -2.69 -9.48
C SER A 97 -3.26 -2.24 -8.09
N PRO A 98 -4.32 -1.42 -7.96
CA PRO A 98 -4.68 -0.81 -6.70
C PRO A 98 -4.71 -1.87 -5.63
N LYS A 99 -3.85 -1.73 -4.63
CA LYS A 99 -4.00 -2.51 -3.42
C LYS A 99 -5.27 -2.07 -2.76
N ASP A 100 -6.01 -3.07 -2.41
CA ASP A 100 -7.14 -2.89 -1.52
C ASP A 100 -6.67 -2.74 -0.05
N ASN A 101 -5.36 -2.55 0.21
CA ASN A 101 -4.82 -2.39 1.55
C ASN A 101 -4.87 -0.92 1.97
N ARG A 102 -6.06 -0.51 2.38
CA ARG A 102 -6.36 0.83 2.86
C ARG A 102 -7.03 0.75 4.20
N ALA A 103 -6.83 1.77 5.01
CA ALA A 103 -7.53 1.93 6.27
C ALA A 103 -7.55 3.41 6.65
N GLU A 104 -8.40 3.76 7.61
CA GLU A 104 -8.44 5.07 8.21
C GLU A 104 -7.78 5.02 9.60
N VAL A 105 -6.98 6.02 9.94
CA VAL A 105 -6.35 6.11 11.25
C VAL A 105 -7.40 6.44 12.31
N LYS A 106 -7.63 5.52 13.24
CA LYS A 106 -8.44 5.74 14.44
C LYS A 106 -7.63 6.44 15.52
N SER A 107 -6.41 5.96 15.78
CA SER A 107 -5.49 6.57 16.74
C SER A 107 -4.04 6.23 16.42
N TRP A 108 -3.14 7.10 16.84
CA TRP A 108 -1.69 6.91 16.79
C TRP A 108 -1.06 7.29 18.13
N ASP A 109 -0.30 6.38 18.70
CA ASP A 109 0.53 6.62 19.88
C ASP A 109 1.99 6.58 19.47
N SER A 110 2.63 7.74 19.41
CA SER A 110 4.03 7.86 19.01
C SER A 110 5.02 7.30 20.04
N THR A 111 4.59 7.15 21.29
CA THR A 111 5.43 6.61 22.37
C THR A 111 5.52 5.09 22.29
N THR A 112 4.37 4.43 22.13
CA THR A 112 4.28 2.98 22.00
C THR A 112 4.41 2.53 20.55
N ARG A 113 4.35 3.47 19.59
CA ARG A 113 4.30 3.21 18.14
C ARG A 113 3.12 2.31 17.75
N SER A 114 2.00 2.53 18.41
CA SER A 114 0.77 1.79 18.17
C SER A 114 -0.14 2.55 17.23
N LEU A 115 -0.44 1.96 16.07
CA LEU A 115 -1.39 2.46 15.08
C LEU A 115 -2.66 1.64 15.16
N GLN A 116 -3.78 2.27 15.49
CA GLN A 116 -5.10 1.67 15.37
C GLN A 116 -5.78 2.20 14.11
N VAL A 117 -6.37 1.29 13.35
CA VAL A 117 -7.06 1.63 12.11
C VAL A 117 -8.47 1.06 12.08
N ILE A 118 -9.35 1.77 11.39
CA ILE A 118 -10.73 1.38 11.10
C ILE A 118 -10.96 1.35 9.58
N ASN A 119 -12.14 0.95 9.14
CA ASN A 119 -12.55 0.94 7.73
C ASN A 119 -11.53 0.23 6.81
N ARG A 120 -10.92 -0.84 7.33
CA ARG A 120 -9.87 -1.57 6.62
C ARG A 120 -10.41 -2.29 5.40
N THR A 121 -9.75 -2.10 4.28
CA THR A 121 -9.88 -2.90 3.06
C THR A 121 -8.56 -3.65 2.83
N GLY A 122 -8.64 -4.88 2.39
CA GLY A 122 -7.47 -5.73 2.16
C GLY A 122 -6.77 -6.21 3.44
N THR A 123 -5.56 -6.72 3.30
CA THR A 123 -4.77 -7.28 4.41
C THR A 123 -3.39 -6.65 4.43
N PHE A 124 -3.06 -5.96 5.51
CA PHE A 124 -1.70 -5.48 5.76
C PHE A 124 -0.82 -6.64 6.21
N THR A 125 0.46 -6.56 5.89
CA THR A 125 1.48 -7.55 6.29
C THR A 125 2.67 -6.87 6.96
N THR A 126 3.49 -7.61 7.70
CA THR A 126 4.71 -7.08 8.32
C THR A 126 5.80 -6.73 7.30
N ALA A 127 5.64 -7.15 6.05
CA ALA A 127 6.56 -6.82 4.97
C ALA A 127 6.25 -5.48 4.29
N GLU A 128 5.21 -4.79 4.72
CA GLU A 128 4.77 -3.52 4.13
C GLU A 128 5.24 -2.34 4.98
N ILE A 129 5.29 -1.17 4.35
CA ILE A 129 5.40 0.10 5.04
C ILE A 129 4.02 0.74 5.00
N ILE A 130 3.48 1.08 6.15
CA ILE A 130 2.23 1.84 6.24
C ILE A 130 2.55 3.30 6.03
N THR A 131 1.92 3.92 5.05
CA THR A 131 2.11 5.33 4.70
C THR A 131 0.82 6.11 4.92
N GLY A 132 0.88 7.17 5.72
CA GLY A 132 -0.19 8.15 5.87
C GLY A 132 -0.25 9.08 4.66
N LEU A 133 -1.40 9.18 4.01
CA LEU A 133 -1.53 9.97 2.77
C LEU A 133 -1.52 11.48 3.00
N THR A 134 -1.87 11.93 4.20
CA THR A 134 -1.88 13.36 4.56
C THR A 134 -0.62 13.77 5.33
N SER A 135 -0.24 12.98 6.34
CA SER A 135 0.92 13.26 7.19
C SER A 135 2.26 12.95 6.52
N GLY A 136 2.26 12.01 5.56
CA GLY A 136 3.50 11.44 5.02
C GLY A 136 4.25 10.56 6.02
N ALA A 137 3.65 10.22 7.15
CA ALA A 137 4.21 9.29 8.12
C ALA A 137 4.41 7.90 7.49
N ARG A 138 5.51 7.23 7.83
CA ARG A 138 5.85 5.91 7.27
C ARG A 138 6.41 5.01 8.35
N TRP A 139 5.77 3.88 8.59
CA TRP A 139 6.17 2.91 9.59
C TRP A 139 6.02 1.48 9.11
N SER A 140 7.00 0.65 9.40
CA SER A 140 6.94 -0.81 9.16
C SER A 140 6.27 -1.47 10.35
N PRO A 141 5.16 -2.20 10.17
CA PRO A 141 4.56 -2.92 11.27
C PRO A 141 5.45 -4.10 11.68
N GLU A 142 5.64 -4.26 12.98
CA GLU A 142 6.37 -5.39 13.57
C GLU A 142 5.43 -6.56 13.86
N THR A 143 4.24 -6.23 14.35
CA THR A 143 3.20 -7.19 14.68
C THR A 143 1.84 -6.65 14.27
N PHE A 144 0.90 -7.56 14.06
CA PHE A 144 -0.52 -7.24 13.92
C PHE A 144 -1.28 -7.94 15.03
N ASP A 145 -2.26 -7.24 15.57
CA ASP A 145 -3.27 -7.91 16.38
C ASP A 145 -4.19 -8.72 15.47
N THR A 146 -4.01 -10.03 15.50
CA THR A 146 -4.80 -10.98 14.71
C THR A 146 -6.15 -11.33 15.37
N LEU A 147 -6.38 -10.86 16.60
CA LEU A 147 -7.62 -11.13 17.34
C LEU A 147 -8.78 -10.27 16.81
N ASN A 148 -8.50 -9.13 16.22
CA ASN A 148 -9.49 -8.30 15.59
C ASN A 148 -9.67 -8.69 14.12
N ASN A 149 -10.50 -9.67 13.90
CA ASN A 149 -11.00 -10.01 12.58
C ASN A 149 -12.02 -8.92 12.18
N VAL A 150 -11.53 -7.83 11.63
CA VAL A 150 -12.15 -6.50 11.48
C VAL A 150 -13.35 -6.45 10.52
N ASN A 151 -13.87 -7.59 10.11
CA ASN A 151 -15.14 -7.73 9.42
C ASN A 151 -16.21 -8.36 10.29
N SER A 152 -15.97 -8.50 11.59
CA SER A 152 -17.00 -8.89 12.52
C SER A 152 -17.82 -7.66 12.86
N SER A 153 -19.07 -7.64 12.43
CA SER A 153 -20.07 -6.69 12.93
C SER A 153 -20.25 -6.74 14.46
N TYR A 154 -19.59 -7.69 15.12
CA TYR A 154 -19.55 -7.85 16.58
C TYR A 154 -18.52 -6.94 17.25
N ASP A 155 -17.41 -6.56 16.58
CA ASP A 155 -16.41 -5.67 17.19
C ASP A 155 -16.93 -4.24 17.34
N GLN A 156 -17.83 -3.81 16.45
CA GLN A 156 -18.55 -2.53 16.61
C GLN A 156 -19.56 -2.60 17.76
N ASN A 157 -20.14 -3.76 18.02
CA ASN A 157 -21.06 -3.95 19.14
C ASN A 157 -20.34 -3.94 20.49
N ARG A 158 -19.10 -4.41 20.56
CA ARG A 158 -18.31 -4.42 21.79
C ARG A 158 -17.94 -3.01 22.26
N GLU A 159 -17.61 -2.07 21.34
CA GLU A 159 -17.45 -0.66 21.71
C GLU A 159 -18.75 -0.06 22.24
N ILE A 160 -19.89 -0.44 21.67
CA ILE A 160 -21.22 0.01 22.15
C ILE A 160 -21.54 -0.62 23.50
N GLU A 161 -21.16 -1.88 23.74
CA GLU A 161 -21.32 -2.55 25.02
C GLU A 161 -20.43 -1.93 26.10
N ASP A 162 -19.16 -1.66 25.80
CA ASP A 162 -18.22 -1.00 26.72
C ASP A 162 -18.67 0.44 27.06
N ASP A 163 -19.20 1.19 26.06
CA ASP A 163 -19.76 2.52 26.29
C ASP A 163 -21.11 2.45 27.04
N ALA A 164 -21.93 1.44 26.80
CA ALA A 164 -23.17 1.24 27.51
C ALA A 164 -22.95 0.85 28.97
N ASP A 165 -21.96 0.02 29.28
CA ASP A 165 -21.57 -0.32 30.64
C ASP A 165 -21.05 0.90 31.44
N ASN A 166 -20.50 1.89 30.77
CA ASN A 166 -20.09 3.17 31.39
C ASN A 166 -21.25 4.16 31.59
N ILE A 167 -22.37 3.99 30.88
CA ILE A 167 -23.53 4.89 30.94
C ILE A 167 -24.60 4.36 31.88
N VAL A 168 -24.72 3.05 32.02
CA VAL A 168 -25.74 2.41 32.86
C VAL A 168 -25.10 2.03 34.17
N ASP A 169 -25.32 2.82 35.20
CA ASP A 169 -24.98 2.48 36.57
C ASP A 169 -25.98 1.43 37.12
N TRP A 170 -25.58 0.18 37.10
CA TRP A 170 -26.35 -0.93 37.64
C TRP A 170 -26.33 -0.99 39.16
N THR A 171 -25.68 -0.02 39.84
CA THR A 171 -25.60 0.03 41.31
C THR A 171 -26.83 0.67 41.96
N GLU A 172 -27.70 1.32 41.21
CA GLU A 172 -28.96 1.78 41.73
C GLU A 172 -29.89 0.60 41.92
N GLY A 173 -30.16 0.32 43.19
CA GLY A 173 -31.02 -0.78 43.62
C GLY A 173 -32.35 -0.75 42.91
N ASN A 174 -32.81 -1.92 42.55
CA ASN A 174 -34.08 -2.18 41.89
C ASN A 174 -35.21 -1.25 42.43
N PRO A 175 -35.72 -0.27 41.63
CA PRO A 175 -36.76 0.65 42.11
C PRO A 175 -38.11 -0.03 42.33
N PHE A 176 -38.19 -1.35 42.05
CA PHE A 176 -39.37 -2.19 42.24
C PHE A 176 -39.14 -3.32 43.27
N GLY A 177 -38.16 -3.15 44.16
CA GLY A 177 -37.76 -4.12 45.17
C GLY A 177 -38.85 -4.45 46.19
#